data_9caf8e0e2df0b83a037120f7c7ce6136
#
_entry.id   9caf8e0e2df0b83a037120f7c7ce6136
#
_cell.length_a   1.000
_cell.length_b   1.000
_cell.length_c   1.000
_cell.angle_alpha   90.00
_cell.angle_beta   90.00
_cell.angle_gamma   90.00
#
_symmetry.space_group_name_H-M   'P 1'
#
loop_
_entity.id
_entity.type
_entity.pdbx_description
1 polymer ?
#
loop_
_entity_poly.entity_id
_entity_poly.type
_entity_poly.pdbx_seq_one_letter_code
_entity_poly.pdbx_strand_id
1 'polypeptide(L)'
;MSLIRGSRTPGAATPPATPPDPLGELDSRNLRRLMPLLLAAYIMSFLDRTNIGLAKERLEVDLGISAAAYGLGAGLFFLTYAVSEVPSNLIMHRVGARWWITRIMLTWGVISACMAFVQGEKSFYAMRLLLGAAEAGLLPGILLYFTYWFRSETRGKAIGLLLLGASIASVVGNPLGGLLLEMDGIGGWHGWQWMFLIEGIPCLFLAVAVFRYLPDGPAKAPWLTAEEARLVQDEVAREQREGAAAAGNGSGTLRTVLRDKQMLLAIFANWTHQVALYSVVYFLPGIIGGWGHLSPFTIGLLTGLPWVTAAVGAVVVPPRATTPRRSRNFVVAGLLMMFTGLIVGAVAGPVIALLGFCFTGLAFFVVQPLLFNFPATRLAGKTLAGGLALLNTVGITGGFVGPYLMGYAEDATGSHLSGLWVSVALLALGALAATRLRFSPKSE
;
A
#
# COMPACT_ATOMS: atom_id res chain seq x y z
N MET A 1 -46.29 24.98 -58.37
CA MET A 1 -46.75 23.63 -58.10
C MET A 1 -45.65 22.66 -58.57
N SER A 2 -44.77 22.28 -57.65
CA SER A 2 -43.78 21.24 -57.92
C SER A 2 -43.40 20.64 -56.55
N LEU A 3 -43.75 19.39 -56.34
CA LEU A 3 -43.54 18.55 -55.15
C LEU A 3 -42.09 18.11 -55.07
N ILE A 4 -41.33 18.54 -54.07
CA ILE A 4 -40.00 17.96 -53.74
C ILE A 4 -40.23 16.71 -52.89
N ARG A 5 -39.98 15.53 -53.48
CA ARG A 5 -39.90 14.24 -52.78
C ARG A 5 -38.62 14.22 -51.96
N GLY A 6 -38.78 14.16 -50.63
CA GLY A 6 -37.69 13.91 -49.72
C GLY A 6 -37.15 12.46 -49.85
N SER A 7 -35.89 12.33 -50.23
CA SER A 7 -35.18 11.05 -50.24
C SER A 7 -34.88 10.62 -48.79
N ARG A 8 -35.50 9.52 -48.35
CA ARG A 8 -35.12 8.83 -47.08
C ARG A 8 -33.73 8.21 -47.30
N THR A 9 -32.78 8.70 -46.55
CA THR A 9 -31.47 8.02 -46.39
C THR A 9 -31.68 6.65 -45.78
N PRO A 10 -31.05 5.57 -46.34
CA PRO A 10 -31.10 4.24 -45.72
C PRO A 10 -30.48 4.28 -44.32
N GLY A 11 -31.14 3.62 -43.36
CA GLY A 11 -30.70 3.54 -41.97
C GLY A 11 -29.26 3.09 -41.84
N ALA A 12 -28.51 3.79 -41.04
CA ALA A 12 -27.15 3.40 -40.60
C ALA A 12 -27.23 2.00 -40.00
N ALA A 13 -26.57 1.05 -40.63
CA ALA A 13 -26.43 -0.30 -40.11
C ALA A 13 -25.76 -0.23 -38.76
N THR A 14 -26.39 -0.79 -37.74
CA THR A 14 -25.79 -0.99 -36.42
C THR A 14 -24.44 -1.71 -36.60
N PRO A 15 -23.32 -1.20 -36.08
CA PRO A 15 -22.05 -1.89 -36.21
C PRO A 15 -22.20 -3.31 -35.66
N PRO A 16 -21.61 -4.33 -36.35
CA PRO A 16 -21.71 -5.72 -35.90
C PRO A 16 -21.20 -5.81 -34.45
N ALA A 17 -21.93 -6.51 -33.59
CA ALA A 17 -21.55 -6.77 -32.22
C ALA A 17 -20.15 -7.39 -32.24
N THR A 18 -19.24 -6.77 -31.49
CA THR A 18 -17.87 -7.30 -31.32
C THR A 18 -17.99 -8.75 -30.86
N PRO A 19 -17.31 -9.71 -31.50
CA PRO A 19 -17.38 -11.10 -31.07
C PRO A 19 -16.99 -11.19 -29.59
N PRO A 20 -17.65 -12.05 -28.80
CA PRO A 20 -17.37 -12.17 -27.37
C PRO A 20 -15.87 -12.48 -27.15
N ASP A 21 -15.19 -11.71 -26.30
CA ASP A 21 -13.82 -12.03 -25.88
C ASP A 21 -13.89 -13.09 -24.78
N PRO A 22 -13.69 -14.40 -25.11
CA PRO A 22 -13.81 -15.48 -24.14
C PRO A 22 -12.78 -15.35 -23.00
N LEU A 23 -11.62 -14.77 -23.29
CA LEU A 23 -10.59 -14.50 -22.27
C LEU A 23 -10.99 -13.35 -21.35
N GLY A 24 -11.67 -12.31 -21.85
CA GLY A 24 -12.20 -11.23 -21.01
C GLY A 24 -13.30 -11.69 -20.05
N GLU A 25 -14.14 -12.64 -20.50
CA GLU A 25 -15.14 -13.27 -19.61
C GLU A 25 -14.48 -14.13 -18.51
N LEU A 26 -13.46 -14.91 -18.88
CA LEU A 26 -12.67 -15.71 -17.94
C LEU A 26 -11.95 -14.83 -16.92
N ASP A 27 -11.30 -13.76 -17.36
CA ASP A 27 -10.65 -12.78 -16.51
C ASP A 27 -11.65 -12.16 -15.51
N SER A 28 -12.83 -11.78 -15.98
CA SER A 28 -13.88 -11.19 -15.13
C SER A 28 -14.42 -12.19 -14.10
N ARG A 29 -14.58 -13.46 -14.47
CA ARG A 29 -15.00 -14.55 -13.59
C ARG A 29 -13.94 -14.82 -12.52
N ASN A 30 -12.68 -14.92 -12.93
CA ASN A 30 -11.56 -15.13 -12.02
C ASN A 30 -11.40 -13.95 -11.05
N LEU A 31 -11.52 -12.72 -11.53
CA LEU A 31 -11.45 -11.52 -10.69
C LEU A 31 -12.55 -11.54 -9.62
N ARG A 32 -13.80 -11.83 -9.98
CA ARG A 32 -14.92 -11.91 -9.02
C ARG A 32 -14.73 -13.01 -7.97
N ARG A 33 -14.05 -14.10 -8.31
CA ARG A 33 -13.82 -15.24 -7.40
C ARG A 33 -12.63 -15.04 -6.47
N LEU A 34 -11.56 -14.46 -6.95
CA LEU A 34 -10.29 -14.33 -6.22
C LEU A 34 -10.20 -13.01 -5.45
N MET A 35 -10.68 -11.91 -6.04
CA MET A 35 -10.47 -10.58 -5.48
C MET A 35 -11.10 -10.39 -4.09
N PRO A 36 -12.31 -10.83 -3.77
CA PRO A 36 -12.88 -10.59 -2.43
C PRO A 36 -12.00 -11.16 -1.31
N LEU A 37 -11.45 -12.36 -1.50
CA LEU A 37 -10.63 -13.02 -0.50
C LEU A 37 -9.26 -12.35 -0.35
N LEU A 38 -8.61 -12.03 -1.46
CA LEU A 38 -7.29 -11.39 -1.46
C LEU A 38 -7.36 -9.92 -1.01
N LEU A 39 -8.43 -9.22 -1.39
CA LEU A 39 -8.70 -7.86 -0.93
C LEU A 39 -8.96 -7.84 0.58
N ALA A 40 -9.76 -8.77 1.11
CA ALA A 40 -9.98 -8.90 2.54
C ALA A 40 -8.67 -9.17 3.29
N ALA A 41 -7.80 -10.06 2.78
CA ALA A 41 -6.49 -10.32 3.35
C ALA A 41 -5.62 -9.04 3.39
N TYR A 42 -5.65 -8.25 2.31
CA TYR A 42 -4.88 -7.01 2.23
C TYR A 42 -5.46 -5.89 3.12
N ILE A 43 -6.80 -5.80 3.23
CA ILE A 43 -7.48 -4.89 4.16
C ILE A 43 -7.07 -5.20 5.60
N MET A 44 -7.10 -6.48 6.01
CA MET A 44 -6.71 -6.89 7.35
C MET A 44 -5.23 -6.57 7.65
N SER A 45 -4.34 -6.77 6.67
CA SER A 45 -2.92 -6.42 6.78
C SER A 45 -2.72 -4.92 7.00
N PHE A 46 -3.46 -4.10 6.27
CA PHE A 46 -3.31 -2.65 6.39
C PHE A 46 -3.97 -2.09 7.66
N LEU A 47 -5.06 -2.72 8.11
CA LEU A 47 -5.71 -2.41 9.38
C LEU A 47 -4.76 -2.64 10.55
N ASP A 48 -4.08 -3.79 10.59
CA ASP A 48 -3.08 -4.13 11.61
C ASP A 48 -1.88 -3.17 11.63
N ARG A 49 -1.54 -2.56 10.50
CA ARG A 49 -0.51 -1.53 10.42
C ARG A 49 -0.97 -0.18 10.98
N THR A 50 -2.24 0.15 10.88
CA THR A 50 -2.76 1.47 11.29
C THR A 50 -3.23 1.51 12.73
N ASN A 51 -3.70 0.39 13.29
CA ASN A 51 -4.21 0.30 14.66
C ASN A 51 -3.18 0.70 15.73
N ILE A 52 -1.90 0.39 15.48
CA ILE A 52 -0.80 0.75 16.40
C ILE A 52 -0.71 2.28 16.61
N GLY A 53 -1.08 3.09 15.59
CA GLY A 53 -1.12 4.54 15.72
C GLY A 53 -2.16 5.02 16.73
N LEU A 54 -3.32 4.36 16.78
CA LEU A 54 -4.38 4.64 17.76
C LEU A 54 -3.99 4.20 19.16
N ALA A 55 -3.20 3.13 19.29
CA ALA A 55 -2.74 2.62 20.57
C ALA A 55 -1.64 3.47 21.21
N LYS A 56 -0.95 4.36 20.47
CA LYS A 56 0.26 5.06 20.91
C LYS A 56 0.13 5.69 22.30
N GLU A 57 -0.85 6.56 22.49
CA GLU A 57 -1.02 7.29 23.77
C GLU A 57 -1.36 6.34 24.93
N ARG A 58 -2.13 5.28 24.66
CA ARG A 58 -2.46 4.27 25.66
C ARG A 58 -1.25 3.44 26.06
N LEU A 59 -0.43 3.02 25.09
CA LEU A 59 0.82 2.31 25.37
C LEU A 59 1.82 3.17 26.18
N GLU A 60 1.83 4.47 25.96
CA GLU A 60 2.63 5.43 26.75
C GLU A 60 2.12 5.51 28.18
N VAL A 61 0.82 5.70 28.38
CA VAL A 61 0.22 5.85 29.71
C VAL A 61 0.25 4.54 30.50
N ASP A 62 -0.14 3.42 29.88
CA ASP A 62 -0.35 2.15 30.59
C ASP A 62 0.95 1.35 30.79
N LEU A 63 1.92 1.47 29.85
CA LEU A 63 3.14 0.68 29.84
C LEU A 63 4.44 1.50 29.97
N GLY A 64 4.34 2.83 30.00
CA GLY A 64 5.49 3.73 30.06
C GLY A 64 6.37 3.71 28.81
N ILE A 65 5.80 3.34 27.65
CA ILE A 65 6.53 3.33 26.38
C ILE A 65 6.62 4.76 25.85
N SER A 66 7.82 5.37 25.91
CA SER A 66 8.02 6.74 25.44
C SER A 66 7.72 6.91 23.94
N ALA A 67 7.53 8.15 23.49
CA ALA A 67 7.27 8.42 22.07
C ALA A 67 8.45 7.96 21.18
N ALA A 68 9.70 8.10 21.64
CA ALA A 68 10.88 7.58 20.93
C ALA A 68 10.88 6.04 20.87
N ALA A 69 10.57 5.38 22.00
CA ALA A 69 10.47 3.92 22.07
C ALA A 69 9.32 3.42 21.18
N TYR A 70 8.18 4.09 21.19
CA TYR A 70 7.08 3.78 20.27
C TYR A 70 7.51 3.94 18.81
N GLY A 71 8.12 5.08 18.44
CA GLY A 71 8.58 5.34 17.09
C GLY A 71 9.61 4.32 16.60
N LEU A 72 10.55 3.91 17.50
CA LEU A 72 11.50 2.83 17.22
C LEU A 72 10.77 1.50 16.97
N GLY A 73 9.87 1.10 17.87
CA GLY A 73 9.13 -0.15 17.74
C GLY A 73 8.25 -0.19 16.48
N ALA A 74 7.55 0.91 16.19
CA ALA A 74 6.78 1.06 14.96
C ALA A 74 7.67 0.89 13.72
N GLY A 75 8.87 1.45 13.74
CA GLY A 75 9.87 1.33 12.68
C GLY A 75 10.45 -0.07 12.53
N LEU A 76 10.75 -0.77 13.63
CA LEU A 76 11.34 -2.12 13.62
C LEU A 76 10.54 -3.13 12.79
N PHE A 77 9.24 -2.97 12.71
CA PHE A 77 8.38 -3.73 11.81
C PHE A 77 8.88 -3.66 10.36
N PHE A 78 9.19 -2.47 9.86
CA PHE A 78 9.61 -2.29 8.46
C PHE A 78 11.00 -2.86 8.18
N LEU A 79 11.87 -2.87 9.18
CA LEU A 79 13.21 -3.44 9.04
C LEU A 79 13.14 -4.95 8.80
N THR A 80 12.40 -5.68 9.63
CA THR A 80 12.24 -7.13 9.45
C THR A 80 11.36 -7.47 8.26
N TYR A 81 10.35 -6.64 7.95
CA TYR A 81 9.55 -6.78 6.74
C TYR A 81 10.44 -6.71 5.49
N ALA A 82 11.29 -5.68 5.35
CA ALA A 82 12.17 -5.50 4.20
C ALA A 82 13.16 -6.66 4.01
N VAL A 83 13.75 -7.15 5.10
CA VAL A 83 14.71 -8.28 5.07
C VAL A 83 14.00 -9.59 4.70
N SER A 84 12.78 -9.80 5.19
CA SER A 84 12.03 -11.06 5.02
C SER A 84 11.23 -11.12 3.72
N GLU A 85 10.97 -10.00 3.04
CA GLU A 85 10.11 -9.92 1.86
C GLU A 85 10.61 -10.80 0.71
N VAL A 86 11.88 -10.68 0.34
CA VAL A 86 12.46 -11.45 -0.77
C VAL A 86 12.53 -12.95 -0.44
N PRO A 87 13.07 -13.39 0.70
CA PRO A 87 13.01 -14.81 1.10
C PRO A 87 11.59 -15.37 1.11
N SER A 88 10.61 -14.63 1.63
CA SER A 88 9.22 -15.05 1.69
C SER A 88 8.66 -15.36 0.30
N ASN A 89 8.89 -14.47 -0.67
CA ASN A 89 8.42 -14.67 -2.05
C ASN A 89 9.11 -15.84 -2.76
N LEU A 90 10.39 -16.05 -2.52
CA LEU A 90 11.11 -17.20 -3.07
C LEU A 90 10.56 -18.53 -2.52
N ILE A 91 10.19 -18.58 -1.24
CA ILE A 91 9.56 -19.76 -0.64
C ILE A 91 8.17 -19.95 -1.25
N MET A 92 7.36 -18.89 -1.38
CA MET A 92 6.04 -18.98 -1.98
C MET A 92 6.08 -19.58 -3.39
N HIS A 93 7.05 -19.19 -4.20
CA HIS A 93 7.24 -19.78 -5.54
C HIS A 93 7.47 -21.30 -5.51
N ARG A 94 8.08 -21.84 -4.45
CA ARG A 94 8.37 -23.27 -4.29
C ARG A 94 7.20 -24.07 -3.71
N VAL A 95 6.52 -23.50 -2.69
CA VAL A 95 5.50 -24.23 -1.91
C VAL A 95 4.06 -23.96 -2.39
N GLY A 96 3.86 -22.97 -3.26
CA GLY A 96 2.56 -22.54 -3.76
C GLY A 96 1.94 -21.41 -2.95
N ALA A 97 1.10 -20.63 -3.64
CA ALA A 97 0.50 -19.41 -3.08
C ALA A 97 -0.49 -19.72 -1.95
N ARG A 98 -1.33 -20.75 -2.12
CA ARG A 98 -2.33 -21.18 -1.13
C ARG A 98 -1.71 -21.41 0.24
N TRP A 99 -0.71 -22.28 0.32
CA TRP A 99 -0.04 -22.62 1.57
C TRP A 99 0.71 -21.44 2.17
N TRP A 100 1.42 -20.70 1.33
CA TRP A 100 2.30 -19.65 1.81
C TRP A 100 1.54 -18.41 2.30
N ILE A 101 0.50 -17.97 1.57
CA ILE A 101 -0.37 -16.88 2.01
C ILE A 101 -1.12 -17.28 3.29
N THR A 102 -1.63 -18.50 3.37
CA THR A 102 -2.25 -19.02 4.60
C THR A 102 -1.29 -18.97 5.78
N ARG A 103 -0.05 -19.43 5.59
CA ARG A 103 0.98 -19.39 6.65
C ARG A 103 1.26 -17.94 7.09
N ILE A 104 1.45 -17.03 6.15
CA ILE A 104 1.64 -15.61 6.47
C ILE A 104 0.49 -15.10 7.34
N MET A 105 -0.75 -15.33 6.94
CA MET A 105 -1.92 -14.85 7.65
C MET A 105 -2.09 -15.48 9.04
N LEU A 106 -1.83 -16.78 9.18
CA LEU A 106 -1.88 -17.47 10.48
C LEU A 106 -0.81 -16.94 11.44
N THR A 107 0.44 -16.87 10.98
CA THR A 107 1.55 -16.43 11.86
C THR A 107 1.40 -14.96 12.23
N TRP A 108 1.08 -14.10 11.29
CA TRP A 108 0.83 -12.70 11.54
C TRP A 108 -0.40 -12.48 12.43
N GLY A 109 -1.54 -13.14 12.15
CA GLY A 109 -2.77 -12.99 12.95
C GLY A 109 -2.58 -13.41 14.41
N VAL A 110 -1.82 -14.50 14.68
CA VAL A 110 -1.46 -14.90 16.05
C VAL A 110 -0.59 -13.83 16.71
N ILE A 111 0.46 -13.36 16.04
CA ILE A 111 1.38 -12.35 16.59
C ILE A 111 0.65 -11.04 16.84
N SER A 112 -0.22 -10.61 15.92
CA SER A 112 -1.05 -9.42 16.08
C SER A 112 -1.97 -9.52 17.31
N ALA A 113 -2.69 -10.63 17.47
CA ALA A 113 -3.49 -10.86 18.66
C ALA A 113 -2.64 -10.89 19.94
N CYS A 114 -1.42 -11.45 19.88
CA CYS A 114 -0.49 -11.48 21.01
C CYS A 114 0.07 -10.09 21.38
N MET A 115 -0.06 -9.06 20.52
CA MET A 115 0.24 -7.68 20.89
C MET A 115 -0.56 -7.23 22.11
N ALA A 116 -1.75 -7.79 22.37
CA ALA A 116 -2.56 -7.54 23.55
C ALA A 116 -1.84 -7.87 24.88
N PHE A 117 -0.77 -8.66 24.85
CA PHE A 117 -0.03 -9.11 26.04
C PHE A 117 1.33 -8.42 26.20
N VAL A 118 1.58 -7.34 25.45
CA VAL A 118 2.80 -6.53 25.60
C VAL A 118 2.83 -5.87 26.99
N GLN A 119 4.00 -5.91 27.66
CA GLN A 119 4.18 -5.43 29.03
C GLN A 119 5.20 -4.30 29.17
N GLY A 120 5.72 -3.79 28.06
CA GLY A 120 6.70 -2.71 28.03
C GLY A 120 7.56 -2.75 26.76
N GLU A 121 8.56 -1.87 26.67
CA GLU A 121 9.34 -1.61 25.47
C GLU A 121 9.95 -2.89 24.83
N LYS A 122 10.59 -3.74 25.65
CA LYS A 122 11.29 -4.93 25.14
C LYS A 122 10.33 -5.91 24.46
N SER A 123 9.18 -6.18 25.10
CA SER A 123 8.15 -7.05 24.53
C SER A 123 7.50 -6.41 23.30
N PHE A 124 7.29 -5.08 23.32
CA PHE A 124 6.80 -4.33 22.19
C PHE A 124 7.75 -4.46 20.98
N TYR A 125 9.06 -4.23 21.16
CA TYR A 125 10.05 -4.39 20.09
C TYR A 125 10.09 -5.82 19.53
N ALA A 126 10.09 -6.82 20.42
CA ALA A 126 10.09 -8.22 20.00
C ALA A 126 8.87 -8.56 19.14
N MET A 127 7.68 -8.12 19.57
CA MET A 127 6.45 -8.36 18.83
C MET A 127 6.43 -7.63 17.48
N ARG A 128 6.93 -6.39 17.42
CA ARG A 128 7.03 -5.61 16.17
C ARG A 128 8.01 -6.24 15.17
N LEU A 129 9.15 -6.75 15.63
CA LEU A 129 10.10 -7.50 14.80
C LEU A 129 9.49 -8.79 14.25
N LEU A 130 8.82 -9.56 15.11
CA LEU A 130 8.16 -10.80 14.71
C LEU A 130 7.02 -10.55 13.73
N LEU A 131 6.21 -9.50 13.96
CA LEU A 131 5.09 -9.12 13.12
C LEU A 131 5.56 -8.74 11.72
N GLY A 132 6.61 -7.91 11.60
CA GLY A 132 7.19 -7.53 10.32
C GLY A 132 7.71 -8.72 9.53
N ALA A 133 8.41 -9.67 10.20
CA ALA A 133 8.88 -10.89 9.56
C ALA A 133 7.74 -11.83 9.14
N ALA A 134 6.68 -11.92 9.95
CA ALA A 134 5.53 -12.80 9.69
C ALA A 134 4.67 -12.30 8.53
N GLU A 135 4.43 -10.99 8.43
CA GLU A 135 3.60 -10.35 7.40
C GLU A 135 4.34 -10.20 6.06
N ALA A 136 5.68 -10.22 6.10
CA ALA A 136 6.51 -10.00 4.93
C ALA A 136 6.16 -10.96 3.78
N GLY A 137 5.97 -10.38 2.59
CA GLY A 137 5.67 -11.14 1.38
C GLY A 137 4.19 -11.27 1.05
N LEU A 138 3.24 -10.77 1.88
CA LEU A 138 1.82 -10.84 1.56
C LEU A 138 1.48 -10.07 0.28
N LEU A 139 1.76 -8.76 0.24
CA LEU A 139 1.45 -7.95 -0.94
C LEU A 139 2.21 -8.42 -2.18
N PRO A 140 3.55 -8.53 -2.18
CA PRO A 140 4.24 -9.00 -3.38
C PRO A 140 3.88 -10.45 -3.73
N GLY A 141 3.49 -11.27 -2.77
CA GLY A 141 2.95 -12.60 -2.99
C GLY A 141 1.62 -12.58 -3.74
N ILE A 142 0.69 -11.71 -3.36
CA ILE A 142 -0.57 -11.53 -4.09
C ILE A 142 -0.30 -10.99 -5.50
N LEU A 143 0.63 -10.04 -5.66
CA LEU A 143 1.00 -9.52 -6.97
C LEU A 143 1.60 -10.59 -7.87
N LEU A 144 2.47 -11.46 -7.33
CA LEU A 144 3.00 -12.62 -8.03
C LEU A 144 1.86 -13.60 -8.39
N TYR A 145 0.95 -13.86 -7.47
CA TYR A 145 -0.20 -14.73 -7.72
C TYR A 145 -1.06 -14.22 -8.87
N PHE A 146 -1.28 -12.91 -9.00
CA PHE A 146 -2.00 -12.31 -10.12
C PHE A 146 -1.33 -12.59 -11.47
N THR A 147 -0.01 -12.76 -11.52
CA THR A 147 0.70 -13.11 -12.77
C THR A 147 0.40 -14.52 -13.27
N TYR A 148 -0.19 -15.38 -12.45
CA TYR A 148 -0.62 -16.73 -12.87
C TYR A 148 -2.04 -16.76 -13.42
N TRP A 149 -2.84 -15.70 -13.16
CA TRP A 149 -4.27 -15.67 -13.40
C TRP A 149 -4.74 -14.68 -14.45
N PHE A 150 -4.04 -13.55 -14.58
CA PHE A 150 -4.54 -12.41 -15.34
C PHE A 150 -3.57 -11.96 -16.42
N ARG A 151 -4.15 -11.65 -17.59
CA ARG A 151 -3.49 -10.89 -18.65
C ARG A 151 -3.07 -9.50 -18.11
N SER A 152 -2.10 -8.87 -18.75
CA SER A 152 -1.50 -7.58 -18.34
C SER A 152 -2.53 -6.49 -18.08
N GLU A 153 -3.58 -6.40 -18.91
CA GLU A 153 -4.66 -5.42 -18.78
C GLU A 153 -5.49 -5.64 -17.51
N THR A 154 -5.98 -6.87 -17.31
CA THR A 154 -6.81 -7.23 -16.15
C THR A 154 -5.98 -7.25 -14.88
N ARG A 155 -4.71 -7.65 -14.96
CA ARG A 155 -3.78 -7.60 -13.84
C ARG A 155 -3.58 -6.18 -13.32
N GLY A 156 -3.45 -5.18 -14.21
CA GLY A 156 -3.40 -3.77 -13.81
C GLY A 156 -4.64 -3.32 -13.04
N LYS A 157 -5.84 -3.72 -13.50
CA LYS A 157 -7.12 -3.46 -12.81
C LYS A 157 -7.17 -4.15 -11.44
N ALA A 158 -6.74 -5.42 -11.36
CA ALA A 158 -6.69 -6.19 -10.11
C ALA A 158 -5.76 -5.56 -9.07
N ILE A 159 -4.57 -5.13 -9.49
CA ILE A 159 -3.61 -4.43 -8.62
C ILE A 159 -4.19 -3.10 -8.12
N GLY A 160 -4.79 -2.30 -9.00
CA GLY A 160 -5.44 -1.04 -8.62
C GLY A 160 -6.54 -1.24 -7.57
N LEU A 161 -7.40 -2.25 -7.77
CA LEU A 161 -8.45 -2.61 -6.82
C LEU A 161 -7.88 -3.11 -5.48
N LEU A 162 -6.82 -3.93 -5.52
CA LEU A 162 -6.15 -4.40 -4.30
C LEU A 162 -5.59 -3.23 -3.49
N LEU A 163 -4.90 -2.29 -4.13
CA LEU A 163 -4.28 -1.15 -3.45
C LEU A 163 -5.29 -0.18 -2.82
N LEU A 164 -6.52 -0.10 -3.37
CA LEU A 164 -7.62 0.63 -2.72
C LEU A 164 -7.99 0.03 -1.35
N GLY A 165 -7.69 -1.25 -1.14
CA GLY A 165 -7.86 -1.92 0.15
C GLY A 165 -7.16 -1.21 1.31
N ALA A 166 -6.02 -0.57 1.09
CA ALA A 166 -5.32 0.21 2.11
C ALA A 166 -6.14 1.43 2.58
N SER A 167 -6.78 2.15 1.63
CA SER A 167 -7.67 3.26 1.97
C SER A 167 -8.93 2.74 2.69
N ILE A 168 -9.54 1.67 2.20
CA ILE A 168 -10.73 1.06 2.83
C ILE A 168 -10.40 0.63 4.27
N ALA A 169 -9.26 -0.05 4.45
CA ALA A 169 -8.78 -0.47 5.77
C ALA A 169 -8.68 0.71 6.74
N SER A 170 -8.09 1.82 6.30
CA SER A 170 -7.86 2.97 7.17
C SER A 170 -9.14 3.79 7.42
N VAL A 171 -10.03 3.91 6.41
CA VAL A 171 -11.31 4.63 6.56
C VAL A 171 -12.25 3.90 7.52
N VAL A 172 -12.26 2.57 7.49
CA VAL A 172 -13.11 1.74 8.35
C VAL A 172 -12.38 1.38 9.64
N GLY A 173 -11.11 1.03 9.56
CA GLY A 173 -10.29 0.54 10.67
C GLY A 173 -10.02 1.61 11.73
N ASN A 174 -9.71 2.85 11.33
CA ASN A 174 -9.45 3.88 12.35
C ASN A 174 -10.69 4.18 13.24
N PRO A 175 -11.93 4.38 12.70
CA PRO A 175 -13.10 4.50 13.57
C PRO A 175 -13.38 3.24 14.38
N LEU A 176 -13.21 2.04 13.80
CA LEU A 176 -13.38 0.77 14.50
C LEU A 176 -12.37 0.63 15.65
N GLY A 177 -11.09 0.87 15.40
CA GLY A 177 -10.06 0.85 16.42
C GLY A 177 -10.33 1.87 17.53
N GLY A 178 -10.78 3.08 17.19
CA GLY A 178 -11.23 4.08 18.15
C GLY A 178 -12.38 3.58 19.03
N LEU A 179 -13.38 2.92 18.44
CA LEU A 179 -14.49 2.30 19.18
C LEU A 179 -14.00 1.18 20.11
N LEU A 180 -13.06 0.36 19.65
CA LEU A 180 -12.49 -0.71 20.47
C LEU A 180 -11.66 -0.17 21.64
N LEU A 181 -11.00 0.98 21.49
CA LEU A 181 -10.33 1.66 22.59
C LEU A 181 -11.29 2.14 23.69
N GLU A 182 -12.59 2.38 23.39
CA GLU A 182 -13.60 2.72 24.39
C GLU A 182 -14.01 1.52 25.26
N MET A 183 -13.59 0.30 24.91
CA MET A 183 -13.78 -0.90 25.73
C MET A 183 -12.84 -0.97 26.96
N ASP A 184 -12.15 0.12 27.26
CA ASP A 184 -11.22 0.21 28.39
C ASP A 184 -11.90 -0.16 29.73
N GLY A 185 -11.25 -1.03 30.51
CA GLY A 185 -11.79 -1.55 31.78
C GLY A 185 -12.73 -2.74 31.66
N ILE A 186 -13.23 -3.09 30.47
CA ILE A 186 -14.10 -4.26 30.29
C ILE A 186 -13.30 -5.55 30.55
N GLY A 187 -13.78 -6.36 31.48
CA GLY A 187 -13.09 -7.60 31.88
C GLY A 187 -11.73 -7.40 32.55
N GLY A 188 -11.42 -6.18 33.00
CA GLY A 188 -10.14 -5.83 33.60
C GLY A 188 -9.02 -5.60 32.57
N TRP A 189 -9.36 -5.48 31.31
CA TRP A 189 -8.42 -5.26 30.19
C TRP A 189 -8.46 -3.82 29.71
N HIS A 190 -7.32 -3.34 29.19
CA HIS A 190 -7.25 -2.05 28.53
C HIS A 190 -7.86 -2.09 27.13
N GLY A 191 -8.41 -0.98 26.66
CA GLY A 191 -9.06 -0.88 25.36
C GLY A 191 -8.15 -1.25 24.19
N TRP A 192 -6.84 -0.93 24.26
CA TRP A 192 -5.86 -1.32 23.24
C TRP A 192 -5.63 -2.85 23.18
N GLN A 193 -5.79 -3.57 24.30
CA GLN A 193 -5.72 -5.02 24.32
C GLN A 193 -6.89 -5.65 23.54
N TRP A 194 -8.10 -5.13 23.78
CA TRP A 194 -9.29 -5.52 23.02
C TRP A 194 -9.13 -5.24 21.54
N MET A 195 -8.58 -4.08 21.17
CA MET A 195 -8.34 -3.71 19.77
C MET A 195 -7.44 -4.73 19.07
N PHE A 196 -6.27 -5.06 19.62
CA PHE A 196 -5.38 -6.04 19.01
C PHE A 196 -5.99 -7.44 18.93
N LEU A 197 -6.75 -7.88 19.93
CA LEU A 197 -7.43 -9.18 19.89
C LEU A 197 -8.53 -9.23 18.84
N ILE A 198 -9.43 -8.24 18.83
CA ILE A 198 -10.60 -8.22 17.95
C ILE A 198 -10.20 -8.00 16.50
N GLU A 199 -9.12 -7.30 16.24
CA GLU A 199 -8.60 -7.09 14.89
C GLU A 199 -7.67 -8.24 14.43
N GLY A 200 -6.94 -8.90 15.34
CA GLY A 200 -6.06 -10.02 15.02
C GLY A 200 -6.79 -11.34 14.77
N ILE A 201 -7.82 -11.65 15.57
CA ILE A 201 -8.54 -12.93 15.48
C ILE A 201 -9.22 -13.16 14.11
N PRO A 202 -9.89 -12.18 13.46
CA PRO A 202 -10.48 -12.37 12.14
C PRO A 202 -9.47 -12.81 11.07
N CYS A 203 -8.19 -12.43 11.19
CA CYS A 203 -7.14 -12.90 10.30
C CYS A 203 -7.00 -14.42 10.30
N LEU A 204 -7.21 -15.06 11.45
CA LEU A 204 -7.12 -16.53 11.59
C LEU A 204 -8.25 -17.21 10.83
N PHE A 205 -9.48 -16.70 10.95
CA PHE A 205 -10.62 -17.22 10.19
C PHE A 205 -10.45 -17.00 8.69
N LEU A 206 -9.94 -15.83 8.31
CA LEU A 206 -9.67 -15.50 6.91
C LEU A 206 -8.54 -16.37 6.36
N ALA A 207 -7.52 -16.72 7.16
CA ALA A 207 -6.47 -17.65 6.77
C ALA A 207 -7.04 -19.05 6.46
N VAL A 208 -8.00 -19.53 7.28
CA VAL A 208 -8.72 -20.78 6.99
C VAL A 208 -9.51 -20.68 5.69
N ALA A 209 -10.17 -19.55 5.45
CA ALA A 209 -10.87 -19.31 4.19
C ALA A 209 -9.91 -19.29 2.99
N VAL A 210 -8.77 -18.63 3.10
CA VAL A 210 -7.71 -18.66 2.08
C VAL A 210 -7.25 -20.08 1.82
N PHE A 211 -6.97 -20.85 2.86
CA PHE A 211 -6.57 -22.26 2.72
C PHE A 211 -7.63 -23.11 2.01
N ARG A 212 -8.91 -22.85 2.28
CA ARG A 212 -10.01 -23.66 1.75
C ARG A 212 -10.41 -23.29 0.33
N TYR A 213 -10.34 -22.00 -0.01
CA TYR A 213 -10.95 -21.48 -1.25
C TYR A 213 -9.95 -20.91 -2.27
N LEU A 214 -8.70 -20.62 -1.89
CA LEU A 214 -7.71 -20.08 -2.82
C LEU A 214 -7.00 -21.24 -3.56
N PRO A 215 -7.18 -21.42 -4.88
CA PRO A 215 -6.41 -22.44 -5.62
C PRO A 215 -5.00 -21.95 -5.94
N ASP A 216 -4.03 -22.84 -6.08
CA ASP A 216 -2.64 -22.46 -6.42
C ASP A 216 -2.47 -21.89 -7.84
N GLY A 217 -3.43 -22.16 -8.73
CA GLY A 217 -3.41 -21.69 -10.10
C GLY A 217 -4.64 -22.16 -10.90
N PRO A 218 -4.80 -21.71 -12.15
CA PRO A 218 -5.98 -21.98 -12.98
C PRO A 218 -6.33 -23.47 -13.10
N ALA A 219 -5.33 -24.35 -13.22
CA ALA A 219 -5.55 -25.81 -13.34
C ALA A 219 -6.22 -26.45 -12.11
N LYS A 220 -6.14 -25.81 -10.94
CA LYS A 220 -6.75 -26.28 -9.69
C LYS A 220 -8.03 -25.54 -9.31
N ALA A 221 -8.52 -24.67 -10.17
CA ALA A 221 -9.71 -23.87 -9.92
C ALA A 221 -11.00 -24.68 -10.14
N PRO A 222 -11.87 -24.85 -9.14
CA PRO A 222 -13.09 -25.66 -9.28
C PRO A 222 -14.14 -25.03 -10.17
N TRP A 223 -13.98 -23.77 -10.56
CA TRP A 223 -14.91 -23.02 -11.42
C TRP A 223 -14.45 -22.89 -12.86
N LEU A 224 -13.33 -23.50 -13.23
CA LEU A 224 -12.82 -23.55 -14.60
C LEU A 224 -12.86 -24.99 -15.11
N THR A 225 -13.22 -25.13 -16.39
CA THR A 225 -13.00 -26.40 -17.09
C THR A 225 -11.51 -26.58 -17.40
N ALA A 226 -11.10 -27.81 -17.73
CA ALA A 226 -9.71 -28.06 -18.10
C ALA A 226 -9.26 -27.26 -19.34
N GLU A 227 -10.18 -27.04 -20.29
CA GLU A 227 -9.93 -26.23 -21.48
C GLU A 227 -9.78 -24.73 -21.15
N GLU A 228 -10.69 -24.17 -20.36
CA GLU A 228 -10.61 -22.79 -19.88
C GLU A 228 -9.33 -22.52 -19.08
N ALA A 229 -8.94 -23.45 -18.21
CA ALA A 229 -7.71 -23.35 -17.43
C ALA A 229 -6.47 -23.32 -18.33
N ARG A 230 -6.44 -24.17 -19.39
CA ARG A 230 -5.35 -24.16 -20.38
C ARG A 230 -5.33 -22.83 -21.16
N LEU A 231 -6.47 -22.33 -21.62
CA LEU A 231 -6.55 -21.06 -22.34
C LEU A 231 -5.94 -19.91 -21.50
N VAL A 232 -6.28 -19.81 -20.22
CA VAL A 232 -5.72 -18.79 -19.32
C VAL A 232 -4.20 -18.98 -19.17
N GLN A 233 -3.73 -20.22 -18.94
CA GLN A 233 -2.31 -20.50 -18.77
C GLN A 233 -1.49 -20.23 -20.04
N ASP A 234 -1.98 -20.63 -21.21
CA ASP A 234 -1.30 -20.44 -22.48
C ASP A 234 -1.17 -18.96 -22.83
N GLU A 235 -2.24 -18.18 -22.60
CA GLU A 235 -2.24 -16.74 -22.84
C GLU A 235 -1.27 -16.00 -21.90
N VAL A 236 -1.32 -16.30 -20.60
CA VAL A 236 -0.40 -15.73 -19.63
C VAL A 236 1.06 -16.12 -19.95
N ALA A 237 1.30 -17.37 -20.32
CA ALA A 237 2.63 -17.82 -20.74
C ALA A 237 3.10 -17.15 -22.05
N ARG A 238 2.17 -16.86 -22.98
CA ARG A 238 2.48 -16.11 -24.20
C ARG A 238 2.93 -14.69 -23.89
N GLU A 239 2.12 -13.94 -23.10
CA GLU A 239 2.49 -12.58 -22.67
C GLU A 239 3.84 -12.52 -21.92
N GLN A 240 4.10 -13.50 -21.05
CA GLN A 240 5.37 -13.57 -20.32
C GLN A 240 6.55 -13.80 -21.26
N ARG A 241 6.41 -14.67 -22.28
CA ARG A 241 7.47 -14.92 -23.30
C ARG A 241 7.72 -13.68 -24.16
N GLU A 242 6.64 -13.03 -24.62
CA GLU A 242 6.72 -11.80 -25.42
C GLU A 242 7.39 -10.67 -24.60
N GLY A 243 6.98 -10.49 -23.34
CA GLY A 243 7.62 -9.54 -22.41
C GLY A 243 9.09 -9.86 -22.17
N ALA A 244 9.45 -11.13 -22.00
CA ALA A 244 10.84 -11.55 -21.82
C ALA A 244 11.68 -11.32 -23.10
N ALA A 245 11.11 -11.59 -24.27
CA ALA A 245 11.76 -11.35 -25.57
C ALA A 245 11.97 -9.85 -25.81
N ALA A 246 10.96 -9.02 -25.53
CA ALA A 246 11.06 -7.56 -25.66
C ALA A 246 12.04 -6.94 -24.65
N ALA A 247 12.19 -7.56 -23.46
CA ALA A 247 13.13 -7.09 -22.45
C ALA A 247 14.61 -7.30 -22.81
N GLY A 248 14.90 -8.14 -23.81
CA GLY A 248 16.28 -8.44 -24.23
C GLY A 248 17.16 -9.08 -23.14
N ASN A 249 18.34 -9.51 -23.50
CA ASN A 249 19.36 -10.01 -22.57
C ASN A 249 20.09 -8.88 -21.83
N GLY A 250 19.34 -7.92 -21.28
CA GLY A 250 19.95 -6.85 -20.48
C GLY A 250 20.77 -7.44 -19.33
N SER A 251 22.07 -7.56 -19.53
CA SER A 251 23.05 -8.07 -18.55
C SER A 251 23.38 -7.08 -17.43
N GLY A 252 22.48 -6.11 -17.19
CA GLY A 252 22.69 -5.10 -16.17
C GLY A 252 22.63 -5.68 -14.76
N THR A 253 23.63 -5.36 -13.96
CA THR A 253 23.72 -5.75 -12.56
C THR A 253 23.09 -4.65 -11.67
N LEU A 254 22.85 -4.96 -10.38
CA LEU A 254 22.44 -3.98 -9.37
C LEU A 254 23.36 -2.73 -9.36
N ARG A 255 24.64 -2.93 -9.67
CA ARG A 255 25.62 -1.83 -9.84
C ARG A 255 25.22 -0.83 -10.94
N THR A 256 24.57 -1.31 -12.01
CA THR A 256 24.07 -0.41 -13.10
C THR A 256 22.97 0.50 -12.57
N VAL A 257 22.06 -0.03 -11.76
CA VAL A 257 20.97 0.74 -11.11
C VAL A 257 21.55 1.79 -10.16
N LEU A 258 22.51 1.39 -9.32
CA LEU A 258 23.17 2.28 -8.35
C LEU A 258 24.05 3.39 -9.00
N ARG A 259 24.43 3.21 -10.26
CA ARG A 259 25.17 4.23 -11.03
C ARG A 259 24.27 5.18 -11.83
N ASP A 260 23.00 4.82 -12.02
CA ASP A 260 22.05 5.70 -12.71
C ASP A 260 21.54 6.78 -11.74
N LYS A 261 22.02 8.01 -11.92
CA LYS A 261 21.61 9.17 -11.11
C LYS A 261 20.09 9.39 -11.11
N GLN A 262 19.41 9.07 -12.20
CA GLN A 262 17.96 9.20 -12.29
C GLN A 262 17.23 8.18 -11.43
N MET A 263 17.74 6.95 -11.37
CA MET A 263 17.23 5.93 -10.46
C MET A 263 17.43 6.32 -9.00
N LEU A 264 18.62 6.86 -8.65
CA LEU A 264 18.88 7.35 -7.30
C LEU A 264 17.94 8.51 -6.90
N LEU A 265 17.65 9.43 -7.83
CA LEU A 265 16.68 10.51 -7.58
C LEU A 265 15.26 9.96 -7.37
N ALA A 266 14.84 8.97 -8.16
CA ALA A 266 13.52 8.34 -7.99
C ALA A 266 13.41 7.56 -6.67
N ILE A 267 14.47 6.82 -6.31
CA ILE A 267 14.56 6.10 -5.03
C ILE A 267 14.49 7.09 -3.86
N PHE A 268 15.22 8.19 -3.92
CA PHE A 268 15.20 9.21 -2.88
C PHE A 268 13.83 9.90 -2.76
N ALA A 269 13.20 10.25 -3.88
CA ALA A 269 11.85 10.83 -3.88
C ALA A 269 10.82 9.85 -3.29
N ASN A 270 10.91 8.55 -3.62
CA ASN A 270 10.05 7.52 -3.03
C ASN A 270 10.32 7.36 -1.53
N TRP A 271 11.57 7.40 -1.12
CA TRP A 271 11.94 7.27 0.28
C TRP A 271 11.39 8.44 1.13
N THR A 272 11.54 9.70 0.66
CA THR A 272 10.99 10.86 1.38
C THR A 272 9.46 10.83 1.45
N HIS A 273 8.80 10.34 0.40
CA HIS A 273 7.36 10.09 0.40
C HIS A 273 6.98 9.07 1.49
N GLN A 274 7.69 7.94 1.58
CA GLN A 274 7.40 6.90 2.56
C GLN A 274 7.68 7.35 4.00
N VAL A 275 8.75 8.14 4.23
CA VAL A 275 9.02 8.77 5.53
C VAL A 275 7.80 9.59 5.96
N ALA A 276 7.32 10.49 5.11
CA ALA A 276 6.19 11.36 5.45
C ALA A 276 4.87 10.59 5.59
N LEU A 277 4.61 9.61 4.73
CA LEU A 277 3.42 8.76 4.80
C LEU A 277 3.33 8.06 6.16
N TYR A 278 4.38 7.36 6.57
CA TYR A 278 4.35 6.59 7.81
C TYR A 278 4.50 7.47 9.07
N SER A 279 5.09 8.66 8.96
CA SER A 279 5.00 9.68 10.02
C SER A 279 3.53 10.04 10.31
N VAL A 280 2.75 10.30 9.26
CA VAL A 280 1.31 10.61 9.40
C VAL A 280 0.54 9.38 9.89
N VAL A 281 0.74 8.20 9.31
CA VAL A 281 0.03 6.96 9.68
C VAL A 281 0.08 6.70 11.19
N TYR A 282 1.26 6.86 11.79
CA TYR A 282 1.48 6.44 13.18
C TYR A 282 1.31 7.55 14.21
N PHE A 283 1.41 8.83 13.81
CA PHE A 283 1.36 9.94 14.76
C PHE A 283 0.12 10.83 14.60
N LEU A 284 -0.62 10.74 13.49
CA LEU A 284 -1.83 11.53 13.29
C LEU A 284 -2.90 11.32 14.38
N PRO A 285 -3.18 10.09 14.87
CA PRO A 285 -4.12 9.92 15.98
C PRO A 285 -3.72 10.72 17.22
N GLY A 286 -2.45 10.69 17.64
CA GLY A 286 -1.94 11.45 18.76
C GLY A 286 -2.01 12.96 18.53
N ILE A 287 -1.69 13.44 17.32
CA ILE A 287 -1.84 14.85 16.96
C ILE A 287 -3.30 15.31 17.10
N ILE A 288 -4.26 14.49 16.63
CA ILE A 288 -5.69 14.77 16.76
C ILE A 288 -6.14 14.70 18.22
N GLY A 289 -5.65 13.72 18.99
CA GLY A 289 -5.91 13.58 20.43
C GLY A 289 -5.51 14.84 21.23
N GLY A 290 -4.41 15.48 20.84
CA GLY A 290 -3.96 16.75 21.42
C GLY A 290 -4.83 17.97 21.14
N TRP A 291 -5.86 17.85 20.28
CA TRP A 291 -6.76 19.00 19.97
C TRP A 291 -7.84 19.27 21.03
N GLY A 292 -7.95 18.44 22.05
CA GLY A 292 -8.89 18.63 23.16
C GLY A 292 -9.48 17.31 23.65
N HIS A 293 -10.56 17.38 24.43
CA HIS A 293 -11.24 16.21 24.98
C HIS A 293 -12.07 15.47 23.92
N LEU A 294 -11.42 14.77 23.01
CA LEU A 294 -12.07 13.97 22.00
C LEU A 294 -12.19 12.51 22.46
N SER A 295 -13.32 11.85 22.16
CA SER A 295 -13.42 10.41 22.41
C SER A 295 -12.50 9.63 21.45
N PRO A 296 -12.03 8.43 21.84
CA PRO A 296 -11.22 7.58 20.98
C PRO A 296 -11.89 7.28 19.62
N PHE A 297 -13.21 7.08 19.62
CA PHE A 297 -14.00 6.94 18.39
C PHE A 297 -13.88 8.18 17.48
N THR A 298 -14.01 9.39 18.05
CA THR A 298 -13.89 10.65 17.29
C THR A 298 -12.48 10.82 16.73
N ILE A 299 -11.44 10.51 17.51
CA ILE A 299 -10.04 10.52 17.04
C ILE A 299 -9.89 9.56 15.86
N GLY A 300 -10.39 8.34 15.97
CA GLY A 300 -10.36 7.36 14.90
C GLY A 300 -11.09 7.84 13.64
N LEU A 301 -12.28 8.44 13.80
CA LEU A 301 -13.07 8.96 12.69
C LEU A 301 -12.32 10.09 11.94
N LEU A 302 -11.76 11.05 12.67
CA LEU A 302 -11.00 12.15 12.09
C LEU A 302 -9.70 11.65 11.42
N THR A 303 -9.03 10.67 12.03
CA THR A 303 -7.84 10.00 11.46
C THR A 303 -8.16 9.28 10.15
N GLY A 304 -9.38 8.80 9.98
CA GLY A 304 -9.85 8.14 8.76
C GLY A 304 -10.04 9.08 7.56
N LEU A 305 -10.30 10.37 7.78
CA LEU A 305 -10.64 11.32 6.70
C LEU A 305 -9.54 11.52 5.64
N PRO A 306 -8.24 11.65 5.97
CA PRO A 306 -7.17 11.71 4.98
C PRO A 306 -7.10 10.49 4.05
N TRP A 307 -7.57 9.33 4.50
CA TRP A 307 -7.60 8.11 3.69
C TRP A 307 -8.74 8.10 2.67
N VAL A 308 -9.84 8.82 2.96
CA VAL A 308 -10.89 9.06 1.96
C VAL A 308 -10.32 9.87 0.80
N THR A 309 -9.58 10.93 1.08
CA THR A 309 -8.93 11.73 0.04
C THR A 309 -7.84 10.96 -0.68
N ALA A 310 -7.11 10.07 0.04
CA ALA A 310 -6.13 9.17 -0.56
C ALA A 310 -6.75 8.22 -1.60
N ALA A 311 -7.92 7.65 -1.29
CA ALA A 311 -8.68 6.83 -2.24
C ALA A 311 -9.08 7.62 -3.49
N VAL A 312 -9.55 8.86 -3.32
CA VAL A 312 -9.87 9.75 -4.44
C VAL A 312 -8.63 10.01 -5.30
N GLY A 313 -7.51 10.36 -4.68
CA GLY A 313 -6.24 10.58 -5.39
C GLY A 313 -5.77 9.36 -6.19
N ALA A 314 -5.86 8.17 -5.58
CA ALA A 314 -5.48 6.90 -6.19
C ALA A 314 -6.29 6.56 -7.46
N VAL A 315 -7.57 6.90 -7.49
CA VAL A 315 -8.46 6.62 -8.62
C VAL A 315 -8.37 7.70 -9.70
N VAL A 316 -8.29 8.96 -9.28
CA VAL A 316 -8.44 10.10 -10.22
C VAL A 316 -7.14 10.42 -10.96
N VAL A 317 -5.99 10.35 -10.29
CA VAL A 317 -4.74 10.93 -10.83
C VAL A 317 -3.96 9.96 -11.73
N PRO A 318 -3.68 8.69 -11.36
CA PRO A 318 -2.86 7.79 -12.18
C PRO A 318 -3.34 7.63 -13.62
N PRO A 319 -4.65 7.51 -13.93
CA PRO A 319 -5.13 7.41 -15.31
C PRO A 319 -4.84 8.65 -16.15
N ARG A 320 -4.61 9.81 -15.53
CA ARG A 320 -4.28 11.08 -16.21
C ARG A 320 -2.79 11.26 -16.49
N ALA A 321 -1.94 10.41 -15.91
CA ALA A 321 -0.49 10.43 -16.09
C ALA A 321 -0.06 9.75 -17.41
N THR A 322 -0.65 10.15 -18.53
CA THR A 322 -0.52 9.52 -19.85
C THR A 322 0.78 9.85 -20.58
N THR A 323 1.54 10.83 -20.13
CA THR A 323 2.78 11.25 -20.77
C THR A 323 3.92 11.35 -19.74
N PRO A 324 5.19 11.16 -20.15
CA PRO A 324 6.35 11.30 -19.29
C PRO A 324 6.39 12.61 -18.50
N ARG A 325 6.05 13.72 -19.15
CA ARG A 325 6.00 15.05 -18.53
C ARG A 325 4.88 15.15 -17.48
N ARG A 326 3.69 14.58 -17.77
CA ARG A 326 2.57 14.57 -16.83
C ARG A 326 2.90 13.71 -15.61
N SER A 327 3.48 12.52 -15.81
CA SER A 327 3.90 11.64 -14.70
C SER A 327 4.85 12.36 -13.75
N ARG A 328 5.90 13.02 -14.29
CA ARG A 328 6.80 13.84 -13.47
C ARG A 328 6.07 14.95 -12.74
N ASN A 329 5.21 15.70 -13.44
CA ASN A 329 4.50 16.83 -12.85
C ASN A 329 3.56 16.37 -11.73
N PHE A 330 2.89 15.23 -11.86
CA PHE A 330 2.06 14.65 -10.79
C PHE A 330 2.89 14.16 -9.61
N VAL A 331 4.07 13.59 -9.83
CA VAL A 331 4.98 13.23 -8.73
C VAL A 331 5.42 14.48 -7.96
N VAL A 332 5.87 15.51 -8.67
CA VAL A 332 6.28 16.78 -8.04
C VAL A 332 5.12 17.45 -7.32
N ALA A 333 3.96 17.55 -7.97
CA ALA A 333 2.77 18.13 -7.36
C ALA A 333 2.33 17.36 -6.12
N GLY A 334 2.35 16.01 -6.16
CA GLY A 334 2.02 15.17 -5.01
C GLY A 334 2.96 15.39 -3.83
N LEU A 335 4.27 15.44 -4.06
CA LEU A 335 5.23 15.72 -2.99
C LEU A 335 5.07 17.14 -2.42
N LEU A 336 4.78 18.14 -3.27
CA LEU A 336 4.49 19.51 -2.83
C LEU A 336 3.15 19.60 -2.08
N MET A 337 2.13 18.83 -2.47
CA MET A 337 0.87 18.73 -1.75
C MET A 337 1.10 18.16 -0.34
N MET A 338 1.88 17.10 -0.21
CA MET A 338 2.24 16.55 1.09
C MET A 338 3.05 17.57 1.92
N PHE A 339 4.03 18.21 1.31
CA PHE A 339 4.83 19.27 1.95
C PHE A 339 3.96 20.41 2.51
N THR A 340 3.10 21.00 1.68
CA THR A 340 2.22 22.12 2.09
C THR A 340 1.16 21.67 3.09
N GLY A 341 0.58 20.47 2.89
CA GLY A 341 -0.42 19.93 3.79
C GLY A 341 0.13 19.63 5.20
N LEU A 342 1.37 19.14 5.30
CA LEU A 342 2.02 18.93 6.60
C LEU A 342 2.39 20.25 7.29
N ILE A 343 2.81 21.27 6.56
CA ILE A 343 3.02 22.62 7.14
C ILE A 343 1.72 23.15 7.73
N VAL A 344 0.62 23.10 6.95
CA VAL A 344 -0.69 23.51 7.42
C VAL A 344 -1.13 22.71 8.64
N GLY A 345 -0.92 21.39 8.61
CA GLY A 345 -1.18 20.49 9.73
C GLY A 345 -0.38 20.82 11.00
N ALA A 346 0.83 21.37 10.84
CA ALA A 346 1.71 21.70 11.98
C ALA A 346 1.46 23.09 12.58
N VAL A 347 0.94 24.06 11.81
CA VAL A 347 0.84 25.46 12.26
C VAL A 347 -0.58 25.95 12.46
N ALA A 348 -1.57 25.29 11.86
CA ALA A 348 -2.96 25.76 11.87
C ALA A 348 -3.76 25.19 13.06
N GLY A 349 -4.90 25.81 13.36
CA GLY A 349 -5.85 25.26 14.33
C GLY A 349 -6.51 23.96 13.82
N PRO A 350 -7.16 23.18 14.70
CA PRO A 350 -7.59 21.79 14.43
C PRO A 350 -8.32 21.56 13.11
N VAL A 351 -9.30 22.39 12.78
CA VAL A 351 -10.10 22.22 11.55
C VAL A 351 -9.24 22.41 10.28
N ILE A 352 -8.42 23.47 10.26
CA ILE A 352 -7.56 23.77 9.12
C ILE A 352 -6.42 22.74 9.03
N ALA A 353 -5.88 22.30 10.18
CA ALA A 353 -4.88 21.25 10.25
C ALA A 353 -5.42 19.94 9.64
N LEU A 354 -6.66 19.55 9.98
CA LEU A 354 -7.31 18.37 9.39
C LEU A 354 -7.45 18.49 7.87
N LEU A 355 -7.84 19.65 7.36
CA LEU A 355 -7.88 19.90 5.92
C LEU A 355 -6.49 19.78 5.28
N GLY A 356 -5.44 20.25 5.98
CA GLY A 356 -4.05 20.06 5.58
C GLY A 356 -3.66 18.57 5.48
N PHE A 357 -4.05 17.76 6.47
CA PHE A 357 -3.82 16.31 6.42
C PHE A 357 -4.66 15.62 5.33
N CYS A 358 -5.89 16.05 5.09
CA CYS A 358 -6.69 15.56 3.96
C CYS A 358 -6.04 15.93 2.61
N PHE A 359 -5.48 17.13 2.50
CA PHE A 359 -4.74 17.55 1.31
C PHE A 359 -3.47 16.71 1.11
N THR A 360 -2.74 16.41 2.18
CA THR A 360 -1.62 15.46 2.19
C THR A 360 -2.07 14.07 1.74
N GLY A 361 -3.18 13.58 2.28
CA GLY A 361 -3.76 12.27 1.96
C GLY A 361 -4.02 12.09 0.47
N LEU A 362 -4.53 13.10 -0.21
CA LEU A 362 -4.81 13.05 -1.65
C LEU A 362 -3.59 12.59 -2.49
N ALA A 363 -2.37 12.85 -2.01
CA ALA A 363 -1.13 12.50 -2.69
C ALA A 363 -0.55 11.13 -2.28
N PHE A 364 -1.03 10.50 -1.20
CA PHE A 364 -0.44 9.25 -0.68
C PHE A 364 -0.31 8.15 -1.73
N PHE A 365 -1.37 7.88 -2.47
CA PHE A 365 -1.38 6.83 -3.48
C PHE A 365 -1.27 7.36 -4.92
N VAL A 366 -0.83 8.60 -5.09
CA VAL A 366 -0.49 9.19 -6.38
C VAL A 366 0.99 9.05 -6.68
N VAL A 367 1.83 9.43 -5.72
CA VAL A 367 3.29 9.53 -5.90
C VAL A 367 3.92 8.16 -6.11
N GLN A 368 3.59 7.20 -5.24
CA GLN A 368 4.22 5.87 -5.24
C GLN A 368 4.01 5.10 -6.56
N PRO A 369 2.77 4.91 -7.07
CA PRO A 369 2.57 4.17 -8.33
C PRO A 369 3.29 4.81 -9.53
N LEU A 370 3.33 6.13 -9.58
CA LEU A 370 4.02 6.85 -10.66
C LEU A 370 5.53 6.67 -10.58
N LEU A 371 6.11 6.65 -9.38
CA LEU A 371 7.53 6.35 -9.19
C LEU A 371 7.86 4.88 -9.47
N PHE A 372 6.95 3.94 -9.18
CA PHE A 372 7.12 2.53 -9.54
C PHE A 372 7.08 2.27 -11.05
N ASN A 373 6.41 3.12 -11.83
CA ASN A 373 6.47 3.06 -13.28
C ASN A 373 7.77 3.63 -13.86
N PHE A 374 8.51 4.45 -13.10
CA PHE A 374 9.71 5.12 -13.58
C PHE A 374 10.85 4.16 -14.02
N PRO A 375 11.20 3.09 -13.28
CA PRO A 375 12.25 2.16 -13.70
C PRO A 375 12.00 1.54 -15.08
N ALA A 376 10.74 1.25 -15.43
CA ALA A 376 10.39 0.67 -16.74
C ALA A 376 10.67 1.61 -17.91
N THR A 377 10.76 2.91 -17.68
CA THR A 377 11.13 3.89 -18.72
C THR A 377 12.63 3.90 -19.02
N ARG A 378 13.47 3.23 -18.23
CA ARG A 378 14.94 3.33 -18.29
C ARG A 378 15.66 2.00 -18.27
N LEU A 379 15.05 0.99 -17.70
CA LEU A 379 15.65 -0.31 -17.43
C LEU A 379 14.81 -1.40 -18.11
N ALA A 380 15.45 -2.50 -18.47
CA ALA A 380 14.81 -3.65 -19.07
C ALA A 380 15.28 -4.96 -18.40
N GLY A 381 14.56 -6.03 -18.60
CA GLY A 381 14.93 -7.38 -18.17
C GLY A 381 15.26 -7.49 -16.68
N LYS A 382 16.35 -8.17 -16.37
CA LYS A 382 16.81 -8.39 -14.98
C LYS A 382 17.16 -7.09 -14.26
N THR A 383 17.63 -6.06 -15.01
CA THR A 383 17.99 -4.76 -14.44
C THR A 383 16.73 -4.00 -13.98
N LEU A 384 15.61 -4.11 -14.71
CA LEU A 384 14.32 -3.54 -14.30
C LEU A 384 13.85 -4.17 -13.00
N ALA A 385 13.89 -5.51 -12.89
CA ALA A 385 13.51 -6.21 -11.67
C ALA A 385 14.36 -5.76 -10.46
N GLY A 386 15.68 -5.65 -10.66
CA GLY A 386 16.60 -5.11 -9.65
C GLY A 386 16.32 -3.64 -9.28
N GLY A 387 15.97 -2.82 -10.26
CA GLY A 387 15.61 -1.41 -10.06
C GLY A 387 14.33 -1.25 -9.24
N LEU A 388 13.30 -2.03 -9.56
CA LEU A 388 12.03 -2.06 -8.80
C LEU A 388 12.24 -2.57 -7.37
N ALA A 389 13.01 -3.65 -7.21
CA ALA A 389 13.33 -4.18 -5.89
C ALA A 389 14.07 -3.14 -5.03
N LEU A 390 15.07 -2.45 -5.59
CA LEU A 390 15.82 -1.43 -4.87
C LEU A 390 14.93 -0.22 -4.50
N LEU A 391 14.09 0.24 -5.45
CA LEU A 391 13.12 1.32 -5.21
C LEU A 391 12.17 0.97 -4.06
N ASN A 392 11.66 -0.27 -4.03
CA ASN A 392 10.77 -0.75 -2.97
C ASN A 392 11.51 -0.90 -1.64
N THR A 393 12.61 -1.65 -1.61
CA THR A 393 13.34 -1.96 -0.37
C THR A 393 13.86 -0.69 0.31
N VAL A 394 14.47 0.23 -0.46
CA VAL A 394 14.91 1.52 0.11
C VAL A 394 13.69 2.36 0.53
N GLY A 395 12.62 2.37 -0.28
CA GLY A 395 11.38 3.07 0.08
C GLY A 395 10.82 2.61 1.42
N ILE A 396 10.72 1.30 1.64
CA ILE A 396 10.20 0.71 2.89
C ILE A 396 11.01 1.13 4.12
N THR A 397 12.33 1.39 3.99
CA THR A 397 13.11 1.92 5.13
C THR A 397 12.65 3.31 5.57
N GLY A 398 11.94 4.06 4.74
CA GLY A 398 11.25 5.30 5.13
C GLY A 398 10.18 5.06 6.20
N GLY A 399 9.54 3.88 6.18
CA GLY A 399 8.61 3.45 7.23
C GLY A 399 9.30 3.17 8.58
N PHE A 400 10.61 2.89 8.59
CA PHE A 400 11.42 2.86 9.81
C PHE A 400 11.81 4.28 10.25
N VAL A 401 12.36 5.06 9.34
CA VAL A 401 12.96 6.36 9.66
C VAL A 401 11.89 7.39 10.08
N GLY A 402 10.73 7.40 9.42
CA GLY A 402 9.66 8.35 9.70
C GLY A 402 9.17 8.29 11.15
N PRO A 403 8.61 7.16 11.60
CA PRO A 403 8.13 7.01 12.97
C PRO A 403 9.23 7.21 14.02
N TYR A 404 10.45 6.72 13.75
CA TYR A 404 11.58 6.91 14.67
C TYR A 404 11.92 8.39 14.86
N LEU A 405 12.01 9.16 13.79
CA LEU A 405 12.30 10.60 13.87
C LEU A 405 11.15 11.37 14.52
N MET A 406 9.89 10.98 14.25
CA MET A 406 8.71 11.57 14.89
C MET A 406 8.77 11.39 16.41
N GLY A 407 8.96 10.15 16.87
CA GLY A 407 9.00 9.84 18.31
C GLY A 407 10.19 10.49 19.01
N TYR A 408 11.37 10.46 18.38
CA TYR A 408 12.56 11.12 18.94
C TYR A 408 12.37 12.64 19.08
N ALA A 409 11.79 13.29 18.08
CA ALA A 409 11.52 14.72 18.10
C ALA A 409 10.46 15.08 19.15
N GLU A 410 9.45 14.23 19.32
CA GLU A 410 8.41 14.40 20.35
C GLU A 410 8.99 14.31 21.76
N ASP A 411 9.79 13.29 22.06
CA ASP A 411 10.46 13.16 23.38
C ASP A 411 11.41 14.34 23.66
N ALA A 412 12.15 14.81 22.64
CA ALA A 412 13.10 15.90 22.80
C ALA A 412 12.45 17.27 23.01
N THR A 413 11.22 17.48 22.52
CA THR A 413 10.58 18.80 22.51
C THR A 413 9.28 18.87 23.30
N GLY A 414 8.71 17.73 23.69
CA GLY A 414 7.39 17.63 24.33
C GLY A 414 6.22 17.94 23.39
N SER A 415 6.44 17.98 22.07
CA SER A 415 5.41 18.34 21.09
C SER A 415 5.19 17.26 20.04
N HIS A 416 3.96 16.79 19.90
CA HIS A 416 3.53 15.84 18.85
C HIS A 416 3.77 16.37 17.42
N LEU A 417 3.92 17.68 17.25
CA LEU A 417 4.08 18.33 15.94
C LEU A 417 5.55 18.46 15.51
N SER A 418 6.50 18.32 16.43
CA SER A 418 7.91 18.62 16.17
C SER A 418 8.52 17.74 15.07
N GLY A 419 8.17 16.45 15.06
CA GLY A 419 8.65 15.51 14.06
C GLY A 419 8.09 15.75 12.64
N LEU A 420 6.94 16.44 12.52
CA LEU A 420 6.40 16.78 11.18
C LEU A 420 7.35 17.69 10.40
N TRP A 421 8.10 18.58 11.08
CA TRP A 421 9.05 19.47 10.42
C TRP A 421 10.21 18.72 9.73
N VAL A 422 10.62 17.58 10.31
CA VAL A 422 11.61 16.71 9.65
C VAL A 422 11.03 16.13 8.35
N SER A 423 9.78 15.64 8.41
CA SER A 423 9.09 15.14 7.21
C SER A 423 8.89 16.23 6.16
N VAL A 424 8.55 17.45 6.58
CA VAL A 424 8.45 18.64 5.70
C VAL A 424 9.77 18.93 5.00
N ALA A 425 10.89 18.97 5.74
CA ALA A 425 12.20 19.21 5.17
C ALA A 425 12.59 18.12 4.15
N LEU A 426 12.36 16.86 4.48
CA LEU A 426 12.64 15.73 3.58
C LEU A 426 11.76 15.77 2.32
N LEU A 427 10.48 16.11 2.44
CA LEU A 427 9.58 16.26 1.29
C LEU A 427 10.01 17.40 0.36
N ALA A 428 10.52 18.52 0.89
CA ALA A 428 11.06 19.59 0.08
C ALA A 428 12.26 19.11 -0.77
N LEU A 429 13.16 18.34 -0.15
CA LEU A 429 14.31 17.73 -0.85
C LEU A 429 13.84 16.67 -1.88
N GLY A 430 12.86 15.86 -1.52
CA GLY A 430 12.24 14.87 -2.42
C GLY A 430 11.57 15.52 -3.63
N ALA A 431 10.80 16.60 -3.40
CA ALA A 431 10.18 17.38 -4.49
C ALA A 431 11.25 18.00 -5.41
N LEU A 432 12.32 18.57 -4.85
CA LEU A 432 13.44 19.09 -5.63
C LEU A 432 14.13 17.98 -6.45
N ALA A 433 14.33 16.81 -5.88
CA ALA A 433 14.86 15.66 -6.62
C ALA A 433 13.91 15.24 -7.75
N ALA A 434 12.60 15.21 -7.49
CA ALA A 434 11.58 14.83 -8.47
C ALA A 434 11.49 15.80 -9.65
N THR A 435 11.78 17.10 -9.48
CA THR A 435 11.82 18.05 -10.60
C THR A 435 12.88 17.71 -11.64
N ARG A 436 13.95 16.99 -11.23
CA ARG A 436 15.06 16.57 -12.09
C ARG A 436 14.84 15.21 -12.74
N LEU A 437 13.73 14.52 -12.44
CA LEU A 437 13.41 13.23 -13.06
C LEU A 437 13.09 13.40 -14.56
N ARG A 438 13.63 12.51 -15.36
CA ARG A 438 13.41 12.44 -16.80
C ARG A 438 12.72 11.12 -17.13
N PHE A 439 11.38 11.16 -17.24
CA PHE A 439 10.54 10.04 -17.64
C PHE A 439 10.59 9.83 -19.16
N SER A 440 11.73 9.81 -19.78
CA SER A 440 11.87 9.52 -21.20
C SER A 440 12.76 8.30 -21.36
N PRO A 441 12.47 7.43 -22.36
CA PRO A 441 13.42 6.38 -22.74
C PRO A 441 14.77 7.01 -23.00
N LYS A 442 15.86 6.30 -22.71
CA LYS A 442 17.17 6.67 -23.24
C LYS A 442 17.02 6.72 -24.75
N SER A 443 17.26 7.86 -25.39
CA SER A 443 17.64 7.87 -26.82
C SER A 443 18.87 6.99 -26.92
N GLU A 444 18.72 5.89 -27.67
CA GLU A 444 19.85 5.04 -28.07
C GLU A 444 20.93 5.86 -28.79
#